data_ee94a4aafab6be0ed5595e110f94273f
#
_entry.id   ee94a4aafab6be0ed5595e110f94273f
#
_cell.length_a   1.000
_cell.length_b   1.000
_cell.length_c   1.000
_cell.angle_alpha   90.00
_cell.angle_beta   90.00
_cell.angle_gamma   90.00
#
_symmetry.space_group_name_H-M   'P 1'
#
loop_
_entity.id
_entity.type
_entity.pdbx_description
1 polymer ?
#
loop_
_entity_poly.entity_id
_entity_poly.type
_entity_poly.pdbx_seq_one_letter_code
_entity_poly.pdbx_strand_id
1 'polypeptide(L)'
;MRVIKARELGFCMGVRRAVEMMEVAAGELGPITSLGSTVHNPQVVLELRERGVDVVATLDEIDVQRPVAITAHGVGPHVLAALQARGARIVDTTCPIVTRAQQWARKVVDEGFGLIVFGDPGHKEVRGILGWASGKVVTMRSADELDAPLPDWMPSRIAVLSQTTETEDHFATFVQKLLSVHMDRISELRVINTLCNATTSQQAATEELAAEVDLMVVVGGRESANTRHLAEVSRERGIETYHVESADEIDAAWLAGHENVGVAAGASTPDYVIDEVVRRLRALAR
;
A
#
# COMPACT_ATOMS: atom_id res chain seq x y z
N MET A 1 0.97 14.56 -30.01
CA MET A 1 1.31 13.87 -28.75
C MET A 1 0.49 12.59 -28.62
N ARG A 2 1.08 11.48 -28.24
CA ARG A 2 0.40 10.20 -27.98
C ARG A 2 0.25 10.03 -26.47
N VAL A 3 -0.91 9.52 -26.01
CA VAL A 3 -1.14 9.17 -24.59
C VAL A 3 -1.30 7.67 -24.48
N ILE A 4 -0.38 7.03 -23.76
CA ILE A 4 -0.25 5.57 -23.65
C ILE A 4 -0.49 5.17 -22.19
N LYS A 5 -1.40 4.23 -21.93
CA LYS A 5 -1.64 3.70 -20.58
C LYS A 5 -0.72 2.50 -20.31
N ALA A 6 -0.21 2.37 -19.10
CA ALA A 6 0.41 1.13 -18.65
C ALA A 6 -0.58 -0.04 -18.80
N ARG A 7 -0.06 -1.24 -19.10
CA ARG A 7 -0.92 -2.42 -19.30
C ARG A 7 -1.61 -2.90 -18.02
N GLU A 8 -0.97 -2.66 -16.87
CA GLU A 8 -1.49 -2.95 -15.54
C GLU A 8 -1.56 -1.66 -14.74
N LEU A 9 -2.75 -1.21 -14.39
CA LEU A 9 -3.00 0.03 -13.63
C LEU A 9 -4.39 0.01 -12.99
N GLY A 10 -4.57 0.85 -11.96
CA GLY A 10 -5.86 1.04 -11.30
C GLY A 10 -6.20 -0.05 -10.27
N PHE A 11 -7.47 -0.17 -9.92
CA PHE A 11 -7.92 -1.03 -8.82
C PHE A 11 -7.38 -2.45 -8.89
N CYS A 12 -6.60 -2.84 -7.87
CA CYS A 12 -6.27 -4.25 -7.66
C CYS A 12 -7.48 -5.03 -7.10
N MET A 13 -7.42 -6.37 -7.18
CA MET A 13 -8.47 -7.25 -6.64
C MET A 13 -8.75 -6.99 -5.15
N GLY A 14 -7.71 -6.78 -4.34
CA GLY A 14 -7.86 -6.54 -2.90
C GLY A 14 -8.60 -5.25 -2.57
N VAL A 15 -8.29 -4.17 -3.28
CA VAL A 15 -8.98 -2.88 -3.16
C VAL A 15 -10.42 -2.98 -3.65
N ARG A 16 -10.64 -3.53 -4.84
CA ARG A 16 -11.99 -3.72 -5.41
C ARG A 16 -12.89 -4.48 -4.43
N ARG A 17 -12.40 -5.63 -3.92
CA ARG A 17 -13.10 -6.42 -2.92
C ARG A 17 -13.45 -5.61 -1.65
N ALA A 18 -12.50 -4.83 -1.13
CA ALA A 18 -12.73 -4.04 0.09
C ALA A 18 -13.79 -2.97 -0.11
N VAL A 19 -13.75 -2.25 -1.23
CA VAL A 19 -14.74 -1.23 -1.59
C VAL A 19 -16.12 -1.87 -1.75
N GLU A 20 -16.25 -2.92 -2.55
CA GLU A 20 -17.51 -3.66 -2.76
C GLU A 20 -18.11 -4.17 -1.45
N MET A 21 -17.28 -4.75 -0.56
CA MET A 21 -17.76 -5.23 0.74
C MET A 21 -18.29 -4.10 1.63
N MET A 22 -17.67 -2.92 1.59
CA MET A 22 -18.17 -1.76 2.35
C MET A 22 -19.46 -1.21 1.77
N GLU A 23 -19.60 -1.14 0.45
CA GLU A 23 -20.82 -0.72 -0.23
C GLU A 23 -21.99 -1.66 0.09
N VAL A 24 -21.76 -2.98 -0.02
CA VAL A 24 -22.77 -3.99 0.32
C VAL A 24 -23.15 -3.89 1.79
N ALA A 25 -22.16 -3.79 2.69
CA ALA A 25 -22.44 -3.67 4.11
C ALA A 25 -23.24 -2.40 4.46
N ALA A 26 -22.89 -1.24 3.87
CA ALA A 26 -23.65 -0.01 4.09
C ALA A 26 -25.08 -0.11 3.53
N GLY A 27 -25.27 -0.77 2.38
CA GLY A 27 -26.60 -0.99 1.79
C GLY A 27 -27.49 -1.95 2.59
N GLU A 28 -26.91 -3.02 3.16
CA GLU A 28 -27.68 -4.04 3.88
C GLU A 28 -27.87 -3.72 5.37
N LEU A 29 -26.89 -3.08 6.01
CA LEU A 29 -26.85 -2.86 7.45
C LEU A 29 -27.14 -1.42 7.87
N GLY A 30 -27.33 -0.52 6.89
CA GLY A 30 -27.38 0.92 7.12
C GLY A 30 -25.99 1.53 7.29
N PRO A 31 -25.88 2.80 7.71
CA PRO A 31 -24.60 3.49 7.83
C PRO A 31 -23.60 2.75 8.69
N ILE A 32 -22.37 2.61 8.20
CA ILE A 32 -21.26 1.93 8.87
C ILE A 32 -20.13 2.90 9.22
N THR A 33 -19.30 2.54 10.19
CA THR A 33 -18.11 3.31 10.57
C THR A 33 -16.85 2.57 10.16
N SER A 34 -16.00 3.18 9.34
CA SER A 34 -14.70 2.61 8.93
C SER A 34 -13.60 3.13 9.84
N LEU A 35 -12.82 2.22 10.44
CA LEU A 35 -11.63 2.57 11.23
C LEU A 35 -10.46 2.93 10.30
N GLY A 36 -10.38 4.20 9.95
CA GLY A 36 -9.47 4.75 8.96
C GLY A 36 -10.03 4.68 7.53
N SER A 37 -9.34 5.36 6.60
CA SER A 37 -9.71 5.36 5.18
C SER A 37 -9.61 3.95 4.61
N THR A 38 -10.64 3.54 3.88
CA THR A 38 -10.74 2.21 3.24
C THR A 38 -9.55 1.92 2.35
N VAL A 39 -9.17 2.93 1.58
CA VAL A 39 -8.02 2.96 0.67
C VAL A 39 -7.42 4.36 0.67
N HIS A 40 -6.18 4.48 0.16
CA HIS A 40 -5.51 5.78 0.03
C HIS A 40 -5.89 6.45 -1.31
N ASN A 41 -7.18 6.79 -1.48
CA ASN A 41 -7.68 7.54 -2.62
C ASN A 41 -8.85 8.43 -2.17
N PRO A 42 -8.72 9.79 -2.27
CA PRO A 42 -9.72 10.73 -1.76
C PRO A 42 -11.09 10.59 -2.45
N GLN A 43 -11.12 10.32 -3.76
CA GLN A 43 -12.35 10.17 -4.52
C GLN A 43 -13.16 8.96 -4.04
N VAL A 44 -12.49 7.82 -3.85
CA VAL A 44 -13.12 6.59 -3.33
C VAL A 44 -13.65 6.81 -1.90
N VAL A 45 -12.90 7.52 -1.06
CA VAL A 45 -13.35 7.83 0.31
C VAL A 45 -14.60 8.70 0.28
N LEU A 46 -14.66 9.69 -0.61
CA LEU A 46 -15.83 10.55 -0.78
C LEU A 46 -17.06 9.76 -1.25
N GLU A 47 -16.92 8.93 -2.28
CA GLU A 47 -18.00 8.08 -2.78
C GLU A 47 -18.54 7.12 -1.72
N LEU A 48 -17.65 6.48 -0.96
CA LEU A 48 -18.06 5.62 0.15
C LEU A 48 -18.81 6.40 1.24
N ARG A 49 -18.38 7.64 1.53
CA ARG A 49 -19.08 8.51 2.48
C ARG A 49 -20.51 8.85 2.01
N GLU A 50 -20.68 9.16 0.73
CA GLU A 50 -22.02 9.41 0.14
C GLU A 50 -22.92 8.17 0.22
N ARG A 51 -22.33 6.97 0.28
CA ARG A 51 -23.03 5.69 0.48
C ARG A 51 -23.18 5.26 1.94
N GLY A 52 -22.85 6.15 2.89
CA GLY A 52 -23.04 5.91 4.32
C GLY A 52 -21.88 5.23 5.04
N VAL A 53 -20.65 5.30 4.48
CA VAL A 53 -19.43 4.84 5.15
C VAL A 53 -18.72 6.04 5.77
N ASP A 54 -18.86 6.24 7.07
CA ASP A 54 -18.17 7.30 7.80
C ASP A 54 -16.78 6.83 8.24
N VAL A 55 -15.76 7.68 8.05
CA VAL A 55 -14.39 7.38 8.44
C VAL A 55 -14.05 8.04 9.77
N VAL A 56 -13.54 7.24 10.72
CA VAL A 56 -13.00 7.72 12.00
C VAL A 56 -11.51 7.36 12.11
N ALA A 57 -10.74 8.15 12.86
CA ALA A 57 -9.30 7.97 12.97
C ALA A 57 -8.91 6.98 14.07
N THR A 58 -9.67 6.94 15.15
CA THR A 58 -9.32 6.22 16.38
C THR A 58 -10.44 5.31 16.86
N LEU A 59 -10.11 4.35 17.73
CA LEU A 59 -11.08 3.47 18.36
C LEU A 59 -12.08 4.21 19.25
N ASP A 60 -11.67 5.33 19.85
CA ASP A 60 -12.52 6.09 20.77
C ASP A 60 -13.65 6.82 20.06
N GLU A 61 -13.47 7.13 18.77
CA GLU A 61 -14.49 7.76 17.92
C GLU A 61 -15.54 6.78 17.39
N ILE A 62 -15.33 5.46 17.61
CA ILE A 62 -16.22 4.42 17.09
C ILE A 62 -17.52 4.37 17.92
N ASP A 63 -18.65 4.57 17.24
CA ASP A 63 -19.98 4.19 17.74
C ASP A 63 -20.26 2.72 17.43
N VAL A 64 -20.23 1.86 18.47
CA VAL A 64 -20.47 0.42 18.34
C VAL A 64 -21.93 0.04 18.07
N GLN A 65 -22.87 1.01 18.12
CA GLN A 65 -24.26 0.80 17.68
C GLN A 65 -24.34 0.66 16.15
N ARG A 66 -23.34 1.16 15.44
CA ARG A 66 -23.17 1.00 13.99
C ARG A 66 -22.17 -0.12 13.68
N PRO A 67 -22.34 -0.86 12.56
CA PRO A 67 -21.32 -1.81 12.12
C PRO A 67 -19.98 -1.11 11.89
N VAL A 68 -18.88 -1.77 12.26
CA VAL A 68 -17.53 -1.23 12.17
C VAL A 68 -16.75 -1.97 11.09
N ALA A 69 -16.29 -1.25 10.08
CA ALA A 69 -15.47 -1.80 9.03
C ALA A 69 -13.97 -1.70 9.36
N ILE A 70 -13.26 -2.81 9.19
CA ILE A 70 -11.79 -2.85 9.13
C ILE A 70 -11.38 -2.67 7.67
N THR A 71 -10.45 -1.77 7.41
CA THR A 71 -10.01 -1.41 6.05
C THR A 71 -9.17 -2.53 5.39
N ALA A 72 -8.88 -2.40 4.10
CA ALA A 72 -8.00 -3.31 3.36
C ALA A 72 -6.60 -3.49 3.99
N HIS A 73 -6.13 -2.51 4.77
CA HIS A 73 -4.84 -2.54 5.45
C HIS A 73 -4.81 -3.48 6.68
N GLY A 74 -5.98 -3.92 7.16
CA GLY A 74 -6.08 -4.70 8.38
C GLY A 74 -5.69 -3.94 9.64
N VAL A 75 -5.79 -4.62 10.77
CA VAL A 75 -5.42 -4.08 12.09
C VAL A 75 -4.73 -5.16 12.93
N GLY A 76 -4.09 -4.74 14.02
CA GLY A 76 -3.51 -5.68 15.00
C GLY A 76 -4.60 -6.38 15.85
N PRO A 77 -4.27 -7.53 16.47
CA PRO A 77 -5.24 -8.34 17.24
C PRO A 77 -5.82 -7.58 18.44
N HIS A 78 -5.07 -6.64 19.04
CA HIS A 78 -5.56 -5.82 20.14
C HIS A 78 -6.73 -4.91 19.73
N VAL A 79 -6.73 -4.40 18.48
CA VAL A 79 -7.82 -3.60 17.93
C VAL A 79 -9.08 -4.47 17.75
N LEU A 80 -8.92 -5.67 17.18
CA LEU A 80 -10.01 -6.62 17.01
C LEU A 80 -10.61 -7.01 18.37
N ALA A 81 -9.76 -7.33 19.36
CA ALA A 81 -10.21 -7.68 20.71
C ALA A 81 -10.96 -6.52 21.40
N ALA A 82 -10.47 -5.27 21.23
CA ALA A 82 -11.14 -4.10 21.78
C ALA A 82 -12.52 -3.87 21.16
N LEU A 83 -12.67 -4.04 19.85
CA LEU A 83 -13.95 -3.93 19.15
C LEU A 83 -14.92 -5.03 19.58
N GLN A 84 -14.44 -6.28 19.68
CA GLN A 84 -15.22 -7.43 20.14
C GLN A 84 -15.69 -7.25 21.59
N ALA A 85 -14.81 -6.79 22.49
CA ALA A 85 -15.17 -6.53 23.89
C ALA A 85 -16.25 -5.43 24.04
N ARG A 86 -16.31 -4.48 23.09
CA ARG A 86 -17.34 -3.44 23.02
C ARG A 86 -18.64 -3.92 22.34
N GLY A 87 -18.70 -5.17 21.88
CA GLY A 87 -19.86 -5.75 21.18
C GLY A 87 -20.07 -5.26 19.76
N ALA A 88 -19.02 -4.72 19.10
CA ALA A 88 -19.11 -4.20 17.75
C ALA A 88 -19.42 -5.30 16.72
N ARG A 89 -20.32 -5.02 15.79
CA ARG A 89 -20.53 -5.84 14.59
C ARG A 89 -19.43 -5.51 13.58
N ILE A 90 -18.45 -6.38 13.40
CA ILE A 90 -17.27 -6.14 12.56
C ILE A 90 -17.52 -6.61 11.13
N VAL A 91 -17.22 -5.73 10.18
CA VAL A 91 -17.10 -6.00 8.73
C VAL A 91 -15.62 -5.97 8.38
N ASP A 92 -15.00 -7.14 8.29
CA ASP A 92 -13.55 -7.24 8.01
C ASP A 92 -13.28 -7.27 6.50
N THR A 93 -12.78 -6.16 5.97
CA THR A 93 -12.41 -6.02 4.56
C THR A 93 -10.90 -6.18 4.32
N THR A 94 -10.14 -6.64 5.32
CA THR A 94 -8.69 -6.86 5.21
C THR A 94 -8.34 -7.64 3.94
N CYS A 95 -7.38 -7.13 3.18
CA CYS A 95 -6.88 -7.80 1.98
C CYS A 95 -6.27 -9.16 2.35
N PRO A 96 -6.59 -10.25 1.63
CA PRO A 96 -6.01 -11.57 1.91
C PRO A 96 -4.47 -11.60 1.89
N ILE A 97 -3.84 -10.76 1.06
CA ILE A 97 -2.37 -10.65 1.00
C ILE A 97 -1.82 -10.04 2.30
N VAL A 98 -2.50 -9.00 2.82
CA VAL A 98 -2.15 -8.39 4.12
C VAL A 98 -2.37 -9.38 5.26
N THR A 99 -3.49 -10.11 5.25
CA THR A 99 -3.75 -11.18 6.23
C THR A 99 -2.63 -12.22 6.24
N ARG A 100 -2.13 -12.61 5.06
CA ARG A 100 -0.98 -13.53 4.94
C ARG A 100 0.28 -12.97 5.58
N ALA A 101 0.59 -11.68 5.36
CA ALA A 101 1.74 -11.02 5.98
C ALA A 101 1.62 -10.99 7.51
N GLN A 102 0.43 -10.66 8.05
CA GLN A 102 0.13 -10.68 9.48
C GLN A 102 0.27 -12.08 10.09
N GLN A 103 -0.21 -13.12 9.40
CA GLN A 103 -0.07 -14.52 9.84
C GLN A 103 1.39 -14.96 9.88
N TRP A 104 2.21 -14.58 8.88
CA TRP A 104 3.64 -14.84 8.88
C TRP A 104 4.37 -14.11 10.00
N ALA A 105 4.04 -12.83 10.25
CA ALA A 105 4.63 -12.07 11.34
C ALA A 105 4.41 -12.75 12.69
N ARG A 106 3.19 -13.19 12.98
CA ARG A 106 2.87 -13.96 14.17
C ARG A 106 3.64 -15.28 14.22
N LYS A 107 3.56 -16.07 13.15
CA LYS A 107 4.14 -17.41 13.09
C LYS A 107 5.64 -17.41 13.38
N VAL A 108 6.41 -16.53 12.76
CA VAL A 108 7.88 -16.51 12.95
C VAL A 108 8.26 -16.07 14.36
N VAL A 109 7.53 -15.16 14.97
CA VAL A 109 7.77 -14.74 16.36
C VAL A 109 7.39 -15.86 17.33
N ASP A 110 6.27 -16.56 17.11
CA ASP A 110 5.86 -17.74 17.92
C ASP A 110 6.90 -18.89 17.80
N GLU A 111 7.60 -19.00 16.67
CA GLU A 111 8.70 -19.95 16.44
C GLU A 111 10.06 -19.46 17.02
N GLY A 112 10.10 -18.32 17.69
CA GLY A 112 11.27 -17.78 18.39
C GLY A 112 12.23 -16.95 17.52
N PHE A 113 11.81 -16.52 16.33
CA PHE A 113 12.57 -15.58 15.50
C PHE A 113 12.40 -14.14 16.00
N GLY A 114 13.44 -13.33 15.85
CA GLY A 114 13.30 -11.88 15.78
C GLY A 114 12.82 -11.49 14.40
N LEU A 115 11.86 -10.59 14.31
CA LEU A 115 11.29 -10.17 13.03
C LEU A 115 11.79 -8.79 12.63
N ILE A 116 12.21 -8.66 11.38
CA ILE A 116 12.43 -7.38 10.72
C ILE A 116 11.33 -7.19 9.67
N VAL A 117 10.60 -6.09 9.75
CA VAL A 117 9.60 -5.70 8.75
C VAL A 117 10.22 -4.57 7.91
N PHE A 118 10.46 -4.84 6.63
CA PHE A 118 10.90 -3.83 5.69
C PHE A 118 9.69 -3.04 5.18
N GLY A 119 9.62 -1.75 5.48
CA GLY A 119 8.49 -0.90 5.12
C GLY A 119 8.36 0.34 6.03
N ASP A 120 7.34 1.17 5.78
CA ASP A 120 7.09 2.40 6.54
C ASP A 120 6.38 2.11 7.88
N PRO A 121 7.02 2.35 9.05
CA PRO A 121 6.39 2.15 10.36
C PRO A 121 5.15 3.04 10.60
N GLY A 122 5.02 4.15 9.86
CA GLY A 122 3.85 5.02 9.90
C GLY A 122 2.65 4.46 9.13
N HIS A 123 2.87 3.52 8.21
CA HIS A 123 1.82 2.96 7.38
C HIS A 123 0.88 2.05 8.16
N LYS A 124 -0.43 2.15 7.89
CA LYS A 124 -1.47 1.37 8.60
C LYS A 124 -1.26 -0.14 8.51
N GLU A 125 -0.88 -0.64 7.33
CA GLU A 125 -0.58 -2.06 7.10
C GLU A 125 0.57 -2.53 7.99
N VAL A 126 1.69 -1.80 8.02
CA VAL A 126 2.87 -2.14 8.82
C VAL A 126 2.50 -2.14 10.30
N ARG A 127 1.76 -1.15 10.79
CA ARG A 127 1.25 -1.13 12.18
C ARG A 127 0.38 -2.35 12.50
N GLY A 128 -0.44 -2.78 11.54
CA GLY A 128 -1.20 -4.03 11.64
C GLY A 128 -0.29 -5.24 11.79
N ILE A 129 0.71 -5.39 10.92
CA ILE A 129 1.71 -6.48 10.95
C ILE A 129 2.45 -6.50 12.28
N LEU A 130 2.95 -5.33 12.75
CA LEU A 130 3.65 -5.19 14.03
C LEU A 130 2.78 -5.64 15.22
N GLY A 131 1.48 -5.32 15.18
CA GLY A 131 0.53 -5.76 16.20
C GLY A 131 0.42 -7.29 16.32
N TRP A 132 0.59 -8.02 15.22
CA TRP A 132 0.57 -9.48 15.19
C TRP A 132 1.90 -10.13 15.62
N ALA A 133 3.01 -9.39 15.57
CA ALA A 133 4.36 -9.87 15.88
C ALA A 133 4.69 -9.91 17.39
N SER A 134 3.82 -9.44 18.30
CA SER A 134 3.95 -9.56 19.77
C SER A 134 5.31 -9.13 20.37
N GLY A 135 5.91 -8.06 19.89
CA GLY A 135 6.99 -7.34 20.60
C GLY A 135 8.44 -7.66 20.21
N LYS A 136 8.74 -8.81 19.56
CA LYS A 136 10.10 -9.11 19.06
C LYS A 136 10.25 -8.68 17.60
N VAL A 137 10.00 -7.42 17.31
CA VAL A 137 9.96 -6.90 15.96
C VAL A 137 10.57 -5.51 15.87
N VAL A 138 11.29 -5.26 14.78
CA VAL A 138 11.73 -3.93 14.34
C VAL A 138 11.22 -3.66 12.94
N THR A 139 11.06 -2.39 12.60
CA THR A 139 10.73 -1.95 11.24
C THR A 139 11.87 -1.11 10.72
N MET A 140 12.20 -1.30 9.45
CA MET A 140 13.22 -0.52 8.74
C MET A 140 12.67 -0.08 7.40
N ARG A 141 12.87 1.20 7.04
CA ARG A 141 12.39 1.81 5.79
C ARG A 141 13.36 1.64 4.63
N SER A 142 14.65 1.56 4.96
CA SER A 142 15.71 1.49 3.96
C SER A 142 16.80 0.52 4.37
N ALA A 143 17.58 0.08 3.39
CA ALA A 143 18.76 -0.73 3.65
C ALA A 143 19.82 0.03 4.46
N ASP A 144 19.84 1.36 4.44
CA ASP A 144 20.84 2.16 5.17
C ASP A 144 20.67 2.09 6.69
N GLU A 145 19.46 1.79 7.17
CA GLU A 145 19.24 1.58 8.60
C GLU A 145 19.96 0.35 9.15
N LEU A 146 20.38 -0.58 8.26
CA LEU A 146 21.21 -1.76 8.60
C LEU A 146 22.66 -1.40 8.88
N ASP A 147 23.12 -0.18 8.65
CA ASP A 147 24.48 0.26 9.06
C ASP A 147 24.58 0.41 10.58
N ALA A 148 23.44 0.59 11.27
CA ALA A 148 23.35 0.53 12.71
C ALA A 148 23.30 -0.92 13.21
N PRO A 149 23.84 -1.21 14.43
CA PRO A 149 23.75 -2.53 15.00
C PRO A 149 22.31 -2.95 15.24
N LEU A 150 22.02 -4.23 15.01
CA LEU A 150 20.72 -4.80 15.39
C LEU A 150 20.55 -4.72 16.92
N PRO A 151 19.31 -4.54 17.43
CA PRO A 151 19.06 -4.46 18.88
C PRO A 151 19.63 -5.67 19.63
N ASP A 152 20.18 -5.44 20.82
CA ASP A 152 20.79 -6.51 21.65
C ASP A 152 19.81 -7.63 22.01
N TRP A 153 18.51 -7.31 22.12
CA TRP A 153 17.45 -8.27 22.41
C TRP A 153 17.06 -9.13 21.18
N MET A 154 17.52 -8.79 19.96
CA MET A 154 17.22 -9.51 18.76
C MET A 154 17.91 -10.89 18.79
N PRO A 155 17.17 -12.01 18.69
CA PRO A 155 17.78 -13.34 18.63
C PRO A 155 18.60 -13.53 17.36
N SER A 156 19.51 -14.54 17.37
CA SER A 156 20.31 -14.87 16.20
C SER A 156 19.52 -15.56 15.08
N ARG A 157 18.30 -16.03 15.36
CA ARG A 157 17.35 -16.50 14.36
C ARG A 157 16.49 -15.31 13.93
N ILE A 158 16.67 -14.88 12.69
CA ILE A 158 16.01 -13.67 12.16
C ILE A 158 15.06 -14.05 11.03
N ALA A 159 13.86 -13.49 11.03
CA ALA A 159 12.95 -13.51 9.91
C ALA A 159 12.79 -12.12 9.34
N VAL A 160 12.68 -12.00 8.03
CA VAL A 160 12.44 -10.75 7.31
C VAL A 160 11.20 -10.91 6.45
N LEU A 161 10.30 -9.95 6.51
CA LEU A 161 9.20 -9.79 5.56
C LEU A 161 9.06 -8.31 5.17
N SER A 162 8.33 -8.04 4.09
CA SER A 162 8.12 -6.69 3.58
C SER A 162 6.67 -6.22 3.75
N GLN A 163 6.47 -4.91 3.81
CA GLN A 163 5.19 -4.29 3.47
C GLN A 163 4.79 -4.72 2.06
N THR A 164 3.50 -5.00 1.83
CA THR A 164 3.05 -5.67 0.60
C THR A 164 3.22 -4.82 -0.66
N THR A 165 3.38 -3.51 -0.52
CA THR A 165 3.52 -2.54 -1.62
C THR A 165 4.97 -2.15 -1.94
N GLU A 166 5.95 -2.69 -1.23
CA GLU A 166 7.37 -2.46 -1.53
C GLU A 166 7.75 -3.01 -2.91
N THR A 167 8.92 -2.61 -3.41
CA THR A 167 9.44 -3.11 -4.68
C THR A 167 10.31 -4.37 -4.45
N GLU A 168 10.38 -5.23 -5.47
CA GLU A 168 11.23 -6.45 -5.41
C GLU A 168 12.71 -6.07 -5.26
N ASP A 169 13.18 -5.06 -5.99
CA ASP A 169 14.57 -4.61 -5.98
C ASP A 169 14.97 -4.02 -4.62
N HIS A 170 14.12 -3.18 -4.03
CA HIS A 170 14.40 -2.62 -2.71
C HIS A 170 14.43 -3.72 -1.64
N PHE A 171 13.49 -4.67 -1.68
CA PHE A 171 13.47 -5.77 -0.72
C PHE A 171 14.67 -6.72 -0.90
N ALA A 172 15.04 -7.03 -2.13
CA ALA A 172 16.23 -7.84 -2.42
C ALA A 172 17.52 -7.14 -1.95
N THR A 173 17.67 -5.85 -2.23
CA THR A 173 18.80 -5.03 -1.77
C THR A 173 18.86 -4.98 -0.24
N PHE A 174 17.72 -4.82 0.43
CA PHE A 174 17.64 -4.86 1.89
C PHE A 174 18.14 -6.20 2.46
N VAL A 175 17.68 -7.33 1.91
CA VAL A 175 18.08 -8.66 2.36
C VAL A 175 19.57 -8.92 2.10
N GLN A 176 20.10 -8.51 0.95
CA GLN A 176 21.53 -8.62 0.64
C GLN A 176 22.38 -7.82 1.63
N LYS A 177 21.98 -6.58 1.95
CA LYS A 177 22.69 -5.74 2.91
C LYS A 177 22.61 -6.33 4.32
N LEU A 178 21.46 -6.85 4.75
CA LEU A 178 21.30 -7.52 6.04
C LEU A 178 22.33 -8.66 6.19
N LEU A 179 22.48 -9.48 5.17
CA LEU A 179 23.47 -10.56 5.17
C LEU A 179 24.91 -10.03 5.19
N SER A 180 25.21 -9.01 4.38
CA SER A 180 26.58 -8.48 4.28
C SER A 180 27.06 -7.81 5.56
N VAL A 181 26.16 -7.15 6.31
CA VAL A 181 26.51 -6.35 7.51
C VAL A 181 26.41 -7.19 8.80
N HIS A 182 25.42 -8.09 8.89
CA HIS A 182 25.07 -8.77 10.14
C HIS A 182 25.22 -10.30 10.11
N MET A 183 25.92 -10.85 9.13
CA MET A 183 26.10 -12.31 9.00
C MET A 183 26.67 -12.98 10.25
N ASP A 184 27.54 -12.30 10.97
CA ASP A 184 28.15 -12.76 12.22
C ASP A 184 27.13 -12.91 13.38
N ARG A 185 26.02 -12.17 13.31
CA ARG A 185 24.90 -12.19 14.29
C ARG A 185 23.82 -13.22 13.92
N ILE A 186 23.79 -13.74 12.70
CA ILE A 186 22.71 -14.54 12.15
C ILE A 186 23.06 -16.03 12.16
N SER A 187 22.36 -16.83 12.95
CA SER A 187 22.46 -18.30 12.90
C SER A 187 21.45 -18.96 11.97
N GLU A 188 20.29 -18.32 11.75
CA GLU A 188 19.25 -18.76 10.82
C GLU A 188 18.55 -17.52 10.26
N LEU A 189 18.42 -17.43 8.93
CA LEU A 189 17.66 -16.38 8.26
C LEU A 189 16.49 -16.98 7.50
N ARG A 190 15.28 -16.43 7.72
CA ARG A 190 14.09 -16.68 6.89
C ARG A 190 13.68 -15.42 6.16
N VAL A 191 13.71 -15.46 4.85
CA VAL A 191 13.17 -14.39 4.01
C VAL A 191 11.80 -14.81 3.50
N ILE A 192 10.79 -14.01 3.84
CA ILE A 192 9.40 -14.28 3.49
C ILE A 192 8.94 -13.21 2.52
N ASN A 193 8.80 -13.57 1.25
CA ASN A 193 8.25 -12.66 0.26
C ASN A 193 6.75 -12.45 0.51
N THR A 194 6.43 -11.28 1.08
CA THR A 194 5.06 -10.82 1.33
C THR A 194 4.60 -9.76 0.34
N LEU A 195 5.39 -9.47 -0.69
CA LEU A 195 5.04 -8.55 -1.76
C LEU A 195 3.72 -8.97 -2.44
N CYS A 196 2.98 -8.00 -2.91
CA CYS A 196 1.71 -8.21 -3.59
C CYS A 196 1.93 -8.30 -5.11
N ASN A 197 1.57 -9.44 -5.72
CA ASN A 197 1.72 -9.61 -7.18
C ASN A 197 1.03 -8.50 -7.99
N ALA A 198 -0.10 -7.96 -7.50
CA ALA A 198 -0.78 -6.87 -8.20
C ALA A 198 0.05 -5.58 -8.24
N THR A 199 0.69 -5.23 -7.11
CA THR A 199 1.58 -4.05 -7.07
C THR A 199 2.87 -4.29 -7.83
N THR A 200 3.47 -5.47 -7.74
CA THR A 200 4.63 -5.86 -8.53
C THR A 200 4.33 -5.81 -10.03
N SER A 201 3.16 -6.32 -10.47
CA SER A 201 2.77 -6.25 -11.89
C SER A 201 2.57 -4.81 -12.38
N GLN A 202 2.01 -3.92 -11.52
CA GLN A 202 1.89 -2.50 -11.85
C GLN A 202 3.24 -1.79 -11.92
N GLN A 203 4.18 -2.13 -11.03
CA GLN A 203 5.55 -1.62 -11.07
C GLN A 203 6.25 -2.03 -12.36
N ALA A 204 6.23 -3.32 -12.72
CA ALA A 204 6.80 -3.82 -13.96
C ALA A 204 6.17 -3.17 -15.22
N ALA A 205 4.83 -3.03 -15.25
CA ALA A 205 4.15 -2.35 -16.34
C ALA A 205 4.47 -0.85 -16.44
N THR A 206 4.76 -0.21 -15.31
CA THR A 206 5.20 1.18 -15.27
C THR A 206 6.63 1.33 -15.78
N GLU A 207 7.54 0.41 -15.42
CA GLU A 207 8.90 0.37 -15.94
C GLU A 207 8.95 0.15 -17.45
N GLU A 208 8.15 -0.82 -17.95
CA GLU A 208 8.04 -1.07 -19.38
C GLU A 208 7.57 0.18 -20.13
N LEU A 209 6.53 0.83 -19.61
CA LEU A 209 6.00 2.06 -20.20
C LEU A 209 7.00 3.21 -20.15
N ALA A 210 7.76 3.35 -19.04
CA ALA A 210 8.80 4.37 -18.90
C ALA A 210 9.89 4.28 -19.98
N ALA A 211 10.16 3.10 -20.53
CA ALA A 211 11.10 2.92 -21.63
C ALA A 211 10.55 3.38 -23.00
N GLU A 212 9.25 3.63 -23.12
CA GLU A 212 8.57 3.96 -24.38
C GLU A 212 8.11 5.42 -24.46
N VAL A 213 8.21 6.18 -23.36
CA VAL A 213 7.65 7.53 -23.23
C VAL A 213 8.70 8.53 -22.79
N ASP A 214 8.43 9.80 -23.01
CA ASP A 214 9.31 10.92 -22.63
C ASP A 214 8.74 11.75 -21.46
N LEU A 215 7.52 11.47 -21.04
CA LEU A 215 6.87 12.01 -19.83
C LEU A 215 5.96 10.96 -19.21
N MET A 216 5.95 10.85 -17.89
CA MET A 216 5.06 9.98 -17.14
C MET A 216 4.11 10.76 -16.23
N VAL A 217 2.82 10.43 -16.27
CA VAL A 217 1.81 10.90 -15.32
C VAL A 217 1.33 9.70 -14.50
N VAL A 218 1.61 9.73 -13.20
CA VAL A 218 1.21 8.68 -12.26
C VAL A 218 -0.01 9.16 -11.48
N VAL A 219 -1.11 8.42 -11.57
CA VAL A 219 -2.41 8.80 -11.03
C VAL A 219 -2.72 8.04 -9.75
N GLY A 220 -3.13 8.75 -8.69
CA GLY A 220 -3.61 8.17 -7.45
C GLY A 220 -3.26 8.98 -6.20
N GLY A 221 -3.76 8.56 -5.06
CA GLY A 221 -3.60 9.30 -3.80
C GLY A 221 -2.14 9.46 -3.37
N ARG A 222 -1.79 10.66 -2.88
CA ARG A 222 -0.43 10.97 -2.39
C ARG A 222 -0.03 10.14 -1.17
N GLU A 223 -1.01 9.71 -0.37
CA GLU A 223 -0.82 8.84 0.78
C GLU A 223 -0.65 7.35 0.39
N SER A 224 -0.89 6.98 -0.87
CA SER A 224 -0.75 5.62 -1.35
C SER A 224 0.72 5.25 -1.54
N ALA A 225 1.24 4.30 -0.75
CA ALA A 225 2.60 3.80 -0.88
C ALA A 225 2.84 3.24 -2.29
N ASN A 226 1.92 2.41 -2.82
CA ASN A 226 2.05 1.87 -4.17
C ASN A 226 2.14 2.98 -5.23
N THR A 227 1.28 4.02 -5.15
CA THR A 227 1.33 5.11 -6.15
C THR A 227 2.65 5.87 -6.10
N ARG A 228 3.19 6.11 -4.88
CA ARG A 228 4.50 6.73 -4.72
C ARG A 228 5.61 5.88 -5.35
N HIS A 229 5.60 4.57 -5.11
CA HIS A 229 6.59 3.65 -5.72
C HIS A 229 6.51 3.64 -7.25
N LEU A 230 5.31 3.72 -7.87
CA LEU A 230 5.20 3.85 -9.32
C LEU A 230 5.88 5.14 -9.84
N ALA A 231 5.72 6.25 -9.11
CA ALA A 231 6.37 7.50 -9.48
C ALA A 231 7.90 7.45 -9.26
N GLU A 232 8.37 6.77 -8.21
CA GLU A 232 9.80 6.53 -7.94
C GLU A 232 10.42 5.69 -9.05
N VAL A 233 9.84 4.55 -9.38
CA VAL A 233 10.24 3.64 -10.46
C VAL A 233 10.42 4.39 -11.80
N SER A 234 9.44 5.27 -12.14
CA SER A 234 9.55 6.08 -13.36
C SER A 234 10.72 7.06 -13.31
N ARG A 235 10.94 7.74 -12.19
CA ARG A 235 12.04 8.70 -12.00
C ARG A 235 13.40 8.02 -12.01
N GLU A 236 13.54 6.83 -11.44
CA GLU A 236 14.77 6.04 -11.46
C GLU A 236 15.18 5.63 -12.87
N ARG A 237 14.21 5.54 -13.79
CA ARG A 237 14.45 5.35 -15.23
C ARG A 237 14.82 6.66 -15.94
N GLY A 238 14.91 7.77 -15.21
CA GLY A 238 15.28 9.09 -15.76
C GLY A 238 14.14 9.80 -16.50
N ILE A 239 12.88 9.35 -16.35
CA ILE A 239 11.72 9.94 -17.01
C ILE A 239 11.14 11.07 -16.16
N GLU A 240 10.87 12.22 -16.79
CA GLU A 240 10.12 13.30 -16.14
C GLU A 240 8.76 12.77 -15.69
N THR A 241 8.47 12.89 -14.39
CA THR A 241 7.32 12.20 -13.77
C THR A 241 6.53 13.11 -12.85
N TYR A 242 5.25 13.27 -13.15
CA TYR A 242 4.27 13.98 -12.33
C TYR A 242 3.31 13.01 -11.65
N HIS A 243 3.10 13.22 -10.35
CA HIS A 243 2.12 12.46 -9.56
C HIS A 243 0.91 13.35 -9.30
N VAL A 244 -0.26 12.92 -9.77
CA VAL A 244 -1.53 13.64 -9.68
C VAL A 244 -2.61 12.81 -9.01
N GLU A 245 -3.50 13.45 -8.26
CA GLU A 245 -4.69 12.81 -7.67
C GLU A 245 -5.91 12.94 -8.58
N SER A 246 -5.95 13.97 -9.44
CA SER A 246 -7.07 14.25 -10.36
C SER A 246 -6.60 14.87 -11.68
N ALA A 247 -7.51 14.94 -12.64
CA ALA A 247 -7.26 15.57 -13.94
C ALA A 247 -7.04 17.10 -13.85
N ASP A 248 -7.55 17.73 -12.78
CA ASP A 248 -7.46 19.19 -12.58
C ASP A 248 -6.04 19.64 -12.20
N GLU A 249 -5.22 18.73 -11.69
CA GLU A 249 -3.82 19.00 -11.34
C GLU A 249 -2.89 19.04 -12.57
N ILE A 250 -3.38 18.67 -13.76
CA ILE A 250 -2.57 18.61 -14.96
C ILE A 250 -2.33 20.02 -15.52
N ASP A 251 -1.06 20.45 -15.50
CA ASP A 251 -0.63 21.68 -16.15
C ASP A 251 -0.25 21.40 -17.62
N ALA A 252 -0.80 22.21 -18.55
CA ALA A 252 -0.46 22.13 -19.96
C ALA A 252 1.03 22.39 -20.24
N ALA A 253 1.70 23.15 -19.37
CA ALA A 253 3.12 23.44 -19.49
C ALA A 253 3.99 22.17 -19.40
N TRP A 254 3.56 21.16 -18.68
CA TRP A 254 4.29 19.89 -18.58
C TRP A 254 4.41 19.14 -19.91
N LEU A 255 3.47 19.38 -20.82
CA LEU A 255 3.39 18.67 -22.09
C LEU A 255 4.24 19.29 -23.20
N ALA A 256 4.84 20.46 -22.94
CA ALA A 256 5.62 21.19 -23.94
C ALA A 256 6.90 20.42 -24.31
N GLY A 257 7.01 20.04 -25.59
CA GLY A 257 8.18 19.32 -26.12
C GLY A 257 8.12 17.79 -25.98
N HIS A 258 7.06 17.24 -25.39
CA HIS A 258 6.86 15.79 -25.24
C HIS A 258 5.97 15.22 -26.35
N GLU A 259 6.38 14.09 -26.92
CA GLU A 259 5.65 13.39 -27.98
C GLU A 259 4.84 12.22 -27.46
N ASN A 260 5.36 11.51 -26.44
CA ASN A 260 4.76 10.32 -25.87
C ASN A 260 4.58 10.47 -24.36
N VAL A 261 3.35 10.56 -23.90
CA VAL A 261 3.00 10.69 -22.48
C VAL A 261 2.45 9.36 -21.96
N GLY A 262 3.13 8.79 -20.99
CA GLY A 262 2.70 7.59 -20.28
C GLY A 262 1.72 7.92 -19.15
N VAL A 263 0.76 7.03 -18.92
CA VAL A 263 -0.15 7.09 -17.77
C VAL A 263 -0.07 5.77 -17.02
N ALA A 264 0.42 5.83 -15.77
CA ALA A 264 0.35 4.76 -14.80
C ALA A 264 -0.62 5.16 -13.67
N ALA A 265 -1.14 4.17 -12.93
CA ALA A 265 -2.05 4.47 -11.83
C ALA A 265 -1.93 3.44 -10.70
N GLY A 266 -2.01 3.94 -9.47
CA GLY A 266 -1.89 3.12 -8.27
C GLY A 266 -3.08 2.17 -8.05
N ALA A 267 -2.84 1.12 -7.28
CA ALA A 267 -3.79 0.03 -6.98
C ALA A 267 -5.09 0.46 -6.27
N SER A 268 -5.15 1.71 -5.81
CA SER A 268 -6.34 2.32 -5.20
C SER A 268 -7.01 3.39 -6.06
N THR A 269 -6.64 3.49 -7.34
CA THR A 269 -7.18 4.49 -8.27
C THR A 269 -8.28 3.88 -9.13
N PRO A 270 -9.53 4.40 -9.09
CA PRO A 270 -10.62 3.87 -9.90
C PRO A 270 -10.48 4.23 -11.36
N ASP A 271 -11.07 3.40 -12.23
CA ASP A 271 -10.96 3.51 -13.70
C ASP A 271 -11.45 4.88 -14.21
N TYR A 272 -12.53 5.43 -13.62
CA TYR A 272 -13.07 6.72 -14.07
C TYR A 272 -12.10 7.88 -13.85
N VAL A 273 -11.31 7.88 -12.74
CA VAL A 273 -10.28 8.91 -12.47
C VAL A 273 -9.16 8.81 -13.51
N ILE A 274 -8.75 7.58 -13.83
CA ILE A 274 -7.73 7.33 -14.86
C ILE A 274 -8.21 7.84 -16.22
N ASP A 275 -9.46 7.54 -16.59
CA ASP A 275 -10.04 7.94 -17.87
C ASP A 275 -10.25 9.48 -17.95
N GLU A 276 -10.50 10.15 -16.83
CA GLU A 276 -10.53 11.62 -16.76
C GLU A 276 -9.16 12.24 -17.02
N VAL A 277 -8.12 11.70 -16.39
CA VAL A 277 -6.73 12.12 -16.63
C VAL A 277 -6.34 11.91 -18.09
N VAL A 278 -6.64 10.75 -18.66
CA VAL A 278 -6.34 10.46 -20.08
C VAL A 278 -7.11 11.40 -21.02
N ARG A 279 -8.38 11.68 -20.75
CA ARG A 279 -9.18 12.64 -21.54
C ARG A 279 -8.58 14.04 -21.46
N ARG A 280 -8.16 14.48 -20.27
CA ARG A 280 -7.55 15.79 -20.05
C ARG A 280 -6.22 15.92 -20.82
N LEU A 281 -5.33 14.93 -20.71
CA LEU A 281 -4.07 14.90 -21.45
C LEU A 281 -4.31 14.96 -22.98
N ARG A 282 -5.25 14.19 -23.49
CA ARG A 282 -5.60 14.21 -24.92
C ARG A 282 -6.21 15.52 -25.40
N ALA A 283 -6.94 16.21 -24.53
CA ALA A 283 -7.53 17.51 -24.85
C ALA A 283 -6.44 18.61 -24.92
N LEU A 284 -5.42 18.54 -24.05
CA LEU A 284 -4.27 19.45 -24.05
C LEU A 284 -3.26 19.15 -25.16
N ALA A 285 -3.28 17.96 -25.73
CA ALA A 285 -2.43 17.51 -26.84
C ALA A 285 -2.78 18.13 -28.21
N ARG A 286 -3.92 18.79 -28.31
CA ARG A 286 -4.44 19.43 -29.53
C ARG A 286 -3.95 20.87 -29.64
#